data_9dd0f98b82d9f0923132df880e84a644
#
_entry.id   9dd0f98b82d9f0923132df880e84a644
#
_cell.length_a   1.000
_cell.length_b   1.000
_cell.length_c   1.000
_cell.angle_alpha   90.00
_cell.angle_beta   90.00
_cell.angle_gamma   90.00
#
_symmetry.space_group_name_H-M   'P 1'
#
loop_
_entity.id
_entity.type
_entity.pdbx_description
1 polymer ?
#
loop_
_entity_poly.entity_id
_entity_poly.type
_entity_poly.pdbx_seq_one_letter_code
_entity_poly.pdbx_strand_id
1 'polypeptide(L)'
;LNDQELKDLDHEDFSIEIKPVILEYFQNGDTIEVIDHLKCYNIYKLKPQLVSYLIQLALDHNNTTKELTSRLLRDFALELF
;
A
#
# COMPACT_ATOMS: atom_id res chain seq x y z
N LEU A 1 -20.03 7.50 -10.25
CA LEU A 1 -19.69 7.37 -9.58
C LEU A 1 -19.40 8.00 -8.55
N ASN A 2 -19.04 7.40 -7.78
CA ASN A 2 -19.00 8.40 -6.84
C ASN A 2 -18.33 7.92 -5.59
N ASP A 3 -18.23 8.83 -4.60
CA ASP A 3 -17.39 8.60 -3.44
C ASP A 3 -17.86 7.46 -2.59
N GLN A 4 -19.13 7.15 -2.67
CA GLN A 4 -19.67 6.06 -1.88
C GLN A 4 -19.07 4.73 -2.26
N GLU A 5 -18.47 4.67 -3.42
CA GLU A 5 -17.90 3.42 -3.87
C GLU A 5 -16.50 3.17 -3.36
N LEU A 6 -15.92 4.16 -2.69
CA LEU A 6 -14.64 3.95 -2.05
C LEU A 6 -14.82 3.05 -0.83
N LYS A 7 -13.97 2.05 -0.74
CA LYS A 7 -14.05 1.07 0.33
C LYS A 7 -13.33 1.54 1.58
N ASP A 8 -13.94 1.29 2.72
CA ASP A 8 -13.29 1.44 4.02
C ASP A 8 -12.86 0.07 4.48
N LEU A 9 -11.62 -0.03 4.94
CA LEU A 9 -11.07 -1.31 5.41
C LEU A 9 -10.81 -1.23 6.90
N ASP A 10 -11.27 -2.24 7.64
CA ASP A 10 -10.83 -2.39 9.01
C ASP A 10 -9.50 -3.14 9.03
N HIS A 11 -8.99 -3.43 10.22
CA HIS A 11 -7.68 -4.05 10.36
C HIS A 11 -7.63 -5.44 9.73
N GLU A 12 -8.69 -6.17 9.84
CA GLU A 12 -8.77 -7.54 9.32
C GLU A 12 -8.83 -7.53 7.81
N ASP A 13 -9.66 -6.67 7.25
CA ASP A 13 -9.78 -6.55 5.79
C ASP A 13 -8.50 -6.05 5.17
N PHE A 14 -7.77 -5.17 5.86
CA PHE A 14 -6.47 -4.72 5.38
C PHE A 14 -5.55 -5.91 5.17
N SER A 15 -5.50 -6.82 6.12
CA SER A 15 -4.62 -7.97 6.01
C SER A 15 -5.01 -8.88 4.85
N ILE A 16 -6.29 -9.00 4.58
CA ILE A 16 -6.77 -9.90 3.53
C ILE A 16 -6.60 -9.29 2.15
N GLU A 17 -6.89 -8.00 1.99
CA GLU A 17 -6.97 -7.38 0.67
C GLU A 17 -5.72 -6.62 0.27
N ILE A 18 -5.00 -6.03 1.22
CA ILE A 18 -3.88 -5.14 0.89
C ILE A 18 -2.53 -5.84 0.98
N LYS A 19 -2.32 -6.64 2.00
CA LYS A 19 -1.02 -7.30 2.16
C LYS A 19 -0.61 -8.13 0.96
N PRO A 20 -1.50 -8.92 0.34
CA PRO A 20 -1.10 -9.67 -0.84
C PRO A 20 -0.65 -8.77 -2.00
N VAL A 21 -1.29 -7.62 -2.16
CA VAL A 21 -0.93 -6.68 -3.23
C VAL A 21 0.48 -6.14 -3.00
N ILE A 22 0.80 -5.80 -1.76
CA ILE A 22 2.13 -5.29 -1.43
C ILE A 22 3.19 -6.37 -1.62
N LEU A 23 2.90 -7.59 -1.21
CA LEU A 23 3.86 -8.68 -1.37
C LEU A 23 4.11 -8.99 -2.84
N GLU A 24 3.10 -8.90 -3.66
CA GLU A 24 3.27 -9.07 -5.10
C GLU A 24 4.14 -7.96 -5.69
N TYR A 25 3.98 -6.74 -5.19
CA TYR A 25 4.83 -5.63 -5.60
C TYR A 25 6.31 -5.94 -5.38
N PHE A 26 6.64 -6.61 -4.27
CA PHE A 26 8.04 -6.93 -3.99
C PHE A 26 8.61 -7.91 -5.00
N GLN A 27 7.77 -8.58 -5.76
CA GLN A 27 8.22 -9.50 -6.79
C GLN A 27 8.33 -8.86 -8.16
N ASN A 28 7.44 -7.91 -8.47
CA ASN A 28 7.42 -7.32 -9.81
C ASN A 28 7.86 -5.85 -9.84
N GLY A 29 7.84 -5.14 -8.71
CA GLY A 29 8.29 -3.76 -8.65
C GLY A 29 7.37 -2.76 -9.35
N ASP A 30 6.13 -3.12 -9.61
CA ASP A 30 5.21 -2.27 -10.36
C ASP A 30 4.39 -1.40 -9.40
N THR A 31 4.87 -0.19 -9.13
CA THR A 31 4.18 0.74 -8.24
C THR A 31 2.86 1.23 -8.81
N ILE A 32 2.76 1.31 -10.13
CA ILE A 32 1.54 1.81 -10.76
C ILE A 32 0.38 0.87 -10.48
N GLU A 33 0.63 -0.42 -10.54
CA GLU A 33 -0.41 -1.40 -10.27
C GLU A 33 -0.90 -1.31 -8.83
N VAL A 34 0.03 -1.13 -7.88
CA VAL A 34 -0.32 -0.99 -6.48
C VAL A 34 -1.17 0.25 -6.26
N ILE A 35 -0.74 1.37 -6.85
CA ILE A 35 -1.44 2.64 -6.68
C ILE A 35 -2.85 2.56 -7.27
N ASP A 36 -2.97 1.96 -8.45
CA ASP A 36 -4.28 1.81 -9.07
C ASP A 36 -5.22 0.96 -8.22
N HIS A 37 -4.68 -0.10 -7.63
CA HIS A 37 -5.48 -0.94 -6.75
C HIS A 37 -5.96 -0.18 -5.52
N LEU A 38 -5.08 0.62 -4.93
CA LEU A 38 -5.39 1.35 -3.71
C LEU A 38 -6.39 2.49 -3.94
N LYS A 39 -6.53 2.96 -5.17
CA LYS A 39 -7.48 4.02 -5.47
C LYS A 39 -8.93 3.58 -5.25
N CYS A 40 -9.17 2.30 -5.12
CA CYS A 40 -10.50 1.77 -4.84
C CYS A 40 -10.92 1.94 -3.37
N TYR A 41 -10.01 2.39 -2.51
CA TYR A 41 -10.24 2.45 -1.08
C TYR A 41 -10.22 3.90 -0.58
N ASN A 42 -10.77 4.11 0.61
CA ASN A 42 -10.70 5.40 1.28
C ASN A 42 -9.29 5.56 1.83
N ILE A 43 -8.45 6.23 1.07
CA ILE A 43 -7.01 6.31 1.36
C ILE A 43 -6.73 7.05 2.66
N TYR A 44 -7.59 7.99 3.05
CA TYR A 44 -7.38 8.73 4.29
C TYR A 44 -7.47 7.84 5.51
N LYS A 45 -8.35 6.87 5.48
CA LYS A 45 -8.48 5.90 6.58
C LYS A 45 -7.43 4.82 6.48
N LEU A 46 -7.03 4.50 5.26
CA LEU A 46 -6.08 3.43 5.00
C LEU A 46 -4.63 3.84 5.30
N LYS A 47 -4.35 5.13 5.14
CA LYS A 47 -2.97 5.63 5.21
C LYS A 47 -2.20 5.21 6.45
N PRO A 48 -2.72 5.38 7.68
CA PRO A 48 -1.95 5.01 8.86
C PRO A 48 -1.56 3.53 8.88
N GLN A 49 -2.49 2.66 8.52
CA GLN A 49 -2.22 1.23 8.49
C GLN A 49 -1.21 0.87 7.41
N LEU A 50 -1.37 1.50 6.25
CA LEU A 50 -0.50 1.22 5.10
C LEU A 50 0.93 1.65 5.38
N VAL A 51 1.13 2.86 5.88
CA VAL A 51 2.46 3.37 6.18
C VAL A 51 3.12 2.52 7.26
N SER A 52 2.38 2.19 8.30
CA SER A 52 2.91 1.36 9.39
C SER A 52 3.34 -0.01 8.89
N TYR A 53 2.53 -0.63 8.04
CA TYR A 53 2.83 -1.93 7.48
C TYR A 53 4.10 -1.89 6.61
N LEU A 54 4.22 -0.86 5.77
CA LEU A 54 5.37 -0.74 4.89
C LEU A 54 6.66 -0.51 5.67
N ILE A 55 6.60 0.30 6.72
CA ILE A 55 7.76 0.52 7.57
C ILE A 55 8.18 -0.77 8.25
N GLN A 56 7.22 -1.52 8.74
CA GLN A 56 7.50 -2.79 9.39
C GLN A 56 8.16 -3.77 8.43
N LEU A 57 7.68 -3.83 7.19
CA LEU A 57 8.29 -4.68 6.18
C LEU A 57 9.72 -4.27 5.89
N ALA A 58 9.97 -2.96 5.83
CA ALA A 58 11.32 -2.47 5.56
C ALA A 58 12.30 -2.84 6.67
N LEU A 59 11.81 -2.90 7.91
CA LEU A 59 12.66 -3.28 9.04
C LEU A 59 12.94 -4.77 9.08
N ASP A 60 12.01 -5.58 8.58
CA ASP A 60 12.09 -7.03 8.72
C ASP A 60 12.75 -7.73 7.53
N HIS A 61 13.02 -7.02 6.45
CA HIS A 61 13.48 -7.64 5.22
C HIS A 61 14.84 -7.09 4.78
N ASN A 62 15.35 -7.61 3.65
CA ASN A 62 16.68 -7.26 3.17
C ASN A 62 16.72 -5.88 2.51
N ASN A 63 17.91 -5.50 2.02
CA ASN A 63 18.11 -4.18 1.44
C ASN A 63 17.26 -3.93 0.20
N THR A 64 17.06 -4.97 -0.61
CA THR A 64 16.23 -4.82 -1.81
C THR A 64 14.81 -4.46 -1.45
N THR A 65 14.27 -5.12 -0.43
CA THR A 65 12.93 -4.84 0.04
C THR A 65 12.83 -3.44 0.61
N LYS A 66 13.88 -2.99 1.32
CA LYS A 66 13.91 -1.62 1.85
C LYS A 66 13.84 -0.59 0.74
N GLU A 67 14.58 -0.80 -0.34
CA GLU A 67 14.56 0.11 -1.47
C GLU A 67 13.18 0.16 -2.12
N LEU A 68 12.59 -1.00 -2.35
CA LEU A 68 11.26 -1.08 -2.95
C LEU A 68 10.21 -0.40 -2.05
N THR A 69 10.31 -0.61 -0.76
CA THR A 69 9.40 0.01 0.20
C THR A 69 9.54 1.54 0.18
N SER A 70 10.77 2.03 0.16
CA SER A 70 11.02 3.47 0.10
C SER A 70 10.45 4.09 -1.17
N ARG A 71 10.64 3.40 -2.29
CA ARG A 71 10.10 3.86 -3.57
C ARG A 71 8.58 3.92 -3.53
N LEU A 72 7.96 2.89 -2.97
CA LEU A 72 6.51 2.84 -2.90
C LEU A 72 5.95 3.93 -2.00
N LEU A 73 6.59 4.18 -0.86
CA LEU A 73 6.18 5.26 0.03
C LEU A 73 6.28 6.63 -0.65
N ARG A 74 7.36 6.83 -1.40
CA ARG A 74 7.53 8.07 -2.13
C ARG A 74 6.43 8.27 -3.17
N ASP A 75 6.12 7.21 -3.90
CA ASP A 75 5.09 7.28 -4.93
C ASP A 75 3.71 7.50 -4.31
N PHE A 76 3.45 6.90 -3.17
CA PHE A 76 2.21 7.15 -2.43
C PHE A 76 2.10 8.61 -2.04
N ALA A 77 3.18 9.21 -1.57
CA ALA A 77 3.15 10.61 -1.17
C ALA A 77 2.86 11.53 -2.35
N LEU A 78 3.39 11.19 -3.52
CA LEU A 78 3.20 12.00 -4.70
C LEU A 78 1.84 11.80 -5.35
N GLU A 79 1.30 10.59 -5.30
CA GLU A 79 0.10 10.23 -6.06
C GLU A 79 -1.17 10.12 -5.23
N LEU A 80 -1.06 9.74 -3.96
CA LEU A 80 -2.23 9.43 -3.15
C LEU A 80 -2.35 10.29 -1.90
N PHE A 81 -1.25 10.69 -1.32
CA PHE A 81 -1.25 11.42 -0.04
C PHE A 81 -1.01 12.94 -0.21
#